data_c6cc1701d52aafcb2ed368ff121fbca3
#
_entry.id   c6cc1701d52aafcb2ed368ff121fbca3
#
_cell.length_a   1.000
_cell.length_b   1.000
_cell.length_c   1.000
_cell.angle_alpha   90.00
_cell.angle_beta   90.00
_cell.angle_gamma   90.00
#
_symmetry.space_group_name_H-M   'P 1'
#
loop_
_entity.id
_entity.type
_entity.pdbx_description
1 polymer ?
#
loop_
_entity_poly.entity_id
_entity_poly.type
_entity_poly.pdbx_seq_one_letter_code
_entity_poly.pdbx_strand_id
1 'polypeptide(L)'
;MKRAIIENKSINFAIRIVKLYDYIRENKHEYIMSKQLMRCGTSIGANVSEAQMGQTKADFYAKIAIALKEAYEAYYWMRLLHATEYLSDKEFISLESDVKELLSILISISNTKNKTK
;
A
#
# COMPACT_ATOMS: atom_id res chain seq x y z
N MET A 1 16.02 6.26 -8.65
CA MET A 1 15.34 5.28 -9.44
C MET A 1 14.25 4.57 -8.67
N LYS A 2 14.60 3.65 -7.72
CA LYS A 2 13.59 2.95 -6.92
C LYS A 2 12.71 3.93 -6.13
N ARG A 3 13.29 5.02 -5.61
CA ARG A 3 12.53 6.01 -4.83
C ARG A 3 11.44 6.69 -5.66
N ALA A 4 11.77 7.12 -6.88
CA ALA A 4 10.79 7.76 -7.75
C ALA A 4 9.71 6.77 -8.20
N ILE A 5 10.10 5.52 -8.46
CA ILE A 5 9.18 4.46 -8.86
C ILE A 5 8.19 4.17 -7.73
N ILE A 6 8.68 4.00 -6.49
CA ILE A 6 7.80 3.69 -5.37
C ILE A 6 6.85 4.84 -5.04
N GLU A 7 7.31 6.09 -5.17
CA GLU A 7 6.43 7.24 -4.98
C GLU A 7 5.26 7.21 -5.96
N ASN A 8 5.55 7.03 -7.25
CA ASN A 8 4.53 7.02 -8.29
C ASN A 8 3.58 5.84 -8.13
N LYS A 9 4.10 4.66 -7.87
CA LYS A 9 3.27 3.46 -7.73
C LYS A 9 2.42 3.49 -6.47
N SER A 10 2.94 4.02 -5.37
CA SER A 10 2.19 4.09 -4.13
C SER A 10 1.05 5.10 -4.20
N ILE A 11 1.26 6.25 -4.87
CA ILE A 11 0.16 7.20 -5.05
C ILE A 11 -0.89 6.67 -6.03
N ASN A 12 -0.47 5.99 -7.09
CA ASN A 12 -1.42 5.38 -8.03
C ASN A 12 -2.25 4.29 -7.34
N PHE A 13 -1.63 3.51 -6.47
CA PHE A 13 -2.35 2.52 -5.67
C PHE A 13 -3.35 3.19 -4.74
N ALA A 14 -2.93 4.26 -4.06
CA ALA A 14 -3.80 5.02 -3.15
C ALA A 14 -5.04 5.56 -3.89
N ILE A 15 -4.85 6.06 -5.11
CA ILE A 15 -5.98 6.55 -5.92
C ILE A 15 -6.98 5.42 -6.19
N ARG A 16 -6.49 4.24 -6.55
CA ARG A 16 -7.35 3.08 -6.78
C ARG A 16 -8.10 2.69 -5.52
N ILE A 17 -7.41 2.74 -4.37
CA ILE A 17 -8.03 2.38 -3.09
C ILE A 17 -9.12 3.37 -2.70
N VAL A 18 -8.90 4.67 -2.89
CA VAL A 18 -9.92 5.68 -2.62
C VAL A 18 -11.17 5.44 -3.47
N LYS A 19 -10.99 5.19 -4.76
CA LYS A 19 -12.10 4.91 -5.66
C LYS A 19 -12.84 3.62 -5.27
N LEU A 20 -12.10 2.60 -4.89
CA LEU A 20 -12.68 1.34 -4.44
C LEU A 20 -13.46 1.53 -3.14
N TYR A 21 -12.93 2.29 -2.21
CA TYR A 21 -13.60 2.60 -0.95
C TYR A 21 -14.96 3.25 -1.20
N ASP A 22 -15.01 4.26 -2.06
CA ASP A 22 -16.26 4.92 -2.41
C ASP A 22 -17.26 3.96 -3.04
N TYR A 23 -16.78 3.13 -3.97
CA TYR A 23 -17.63 2.15 -4.65
C TYR A 23 -18.23 1.12 -3.66
N ILE A 24 -17.39 0.56 -2.79
CA ILE A 24 -17.83 -0.46 -1.83
C ILE A 24 -18.85 0.14 -0.87
N ARG A 25 -18.61 1.34 -0.36
CA ARG A 25 -19.54 2.00 0.55
C ARG A 25 -20.89 2.27 -0.12
N GLU A 26 -20.88 2.82 -1.31
CA GLU A 26 -22.10 3.26 -1.98
C GLU A 26 -22.89 2.11 -2.58
N ASN A 27 -22.22 1.09 -3.11
CA ASN A 27 -22.87 0.01 -3.85
C ASN A 27 -22.98 -1.31 -3.08
N LYS A 28 -22.08 -1.55 -2.14
CA LYS A 28 -22.05 -2.80 -1.36
C LYS A 28 -22.44 -2.59 0.10
N HIS A 29 -22.51 -1.33 0.54
CA HIS A 29 -22.89 -0.97 1.92
C HIS A 29 -22.00 -1.64 2.97
N GLU A 30 -20.73 -1.82 2.65
CA GLU A 30 -19.73 -2.32 3.58
C GLU A 30 -18.88 -1.14 4.05
N TYR A 31 -18.78 -0.93 5.36
CA TYR A 31 -18.22 0.30 5.92
C TYR A 31 -17.03 0.06 6.86
N ILE A 32 -16.78 -1.19 7.23
CA ILE A 32 -15.79 -1.53 8.26
C ILE A 32 -14.47 -1.96 7.63
N MET A 33 -14.50 -3.04 6.84
CA MET A 33 -13.29 -3.55 6.18
C MET A 33 -12.77 -2.58 5.14
N SER A 34 -13.68 -1.97 4.37
CA SER A 34 -13.30 -0.99 3.35
C SER A 34 -12.60 0.22 3.96
N LYS A 35 -13.03 0.66 5.15
CA LYS A 35 -12.39 1.77 5.85
C LYS A 35 -10.97 1.41 6.28
N GLN A 36 -10.76 0.18 6.76
CA GLN A 36 -9.43 -0.28 7.14
C GLN A 36 -8.50 -0.35 5.93
N LEU A 37 -9.01 -0.85 4.79
CA LEU A 37 -8.23 -0.86 3.56
C LEU A 37 -7.90 0.56 3.11
N MET A 38 -8.87 1.48 3.18
CA MET A 38 -8.65 2.89 2.84
C MET A 38 -7.53 3.48 3.67
N ARG A 39 -7.55 3.25 4.98
CA ARG A 39 -6.54 3.75 5.90
C ARG A 39 -5.14 3.22 5.56
N CYS A 40 -4.98 1.90 5.52
CA CYS A 40 -3.64 1.33 5.29
C CYS A 40 -3.18 1.47 3.84
N GLY A 41 -4.09 1.35 2.88
CA GLY A 41 -3.74 1.48 1.47
C GLY A 41 -3.25 2.86 1.08
N THR A 42 -3.77 3.91 1.73
CA THR A 42 -3.30 5.28 1.52
C THR A 42 -2.08 5.61 2.36
N SER A 43 -1.88 4.92 3.49
CA SER A 43 -0.73 5.13 4.36
C SER A 43 0.59 4.67 3.74
N ILE A 44 0.54 3.74 2.79
CA ILE A 44 1.75 3.29 2.09
C ILE A 44 2.43 4.51 1.44
N GLY A 45 1.70 5.22 0.59
CA GLY A 45 2.23 6.39 -0.11
C GLY A 45 2.57 7.53 0.82
N ALA A 46 1.77 7.73 1.87
CA ALA A 46 2.04 8.78 2.86
C ALA A 46 3.41 8.55 3.52
N ASN A 47 3.71 7.32 3.91
CA ASN A 47 4.99 7.00 4.54
C ASN A 47 6.15 7.03 3.55
N VAL A 48 5.93 6.58 2.32
CA VAL A 48 6.94 6.70 1.26
C VAL A 48 7.28 8.17 1.04
N SER A 49 6.28 9.03 0.98
CA SER A 49 6.46 10.48 0.80
C SER A 49 7.26 11.08 1.96
N GLU A 50 6.91 10.71 3.20
CA GLU A 50 7.62 11.18 4.39
C GLU A 50 9.07 10.67 4.43
N ALA A 51 9.31 9.45 3.94
CA ALA A 51 10.65 8.90 3.87
C ALA A 51 11.59 9.78 3.04
N GLN A 52 11.06 10.37 1.94
CA GLN A 52 11.85 11.25 1.09
C GLN A 52 12.27 12.53 1.80
N MET A 53 11.54 12.92 2.84
CA MET A 53 11.81 14.11 3.64
C MET A 53 12.66 13.81 4.88
N GLY A 54 13.06 12.57 5.07
CA GLY A 54 13.85 12.15 6.22
C GLY A 54 15.22 12.82 6.24
N GLN A 55 15.63 13.30 7.42
CA GLN A 55 16.89 14.01 7.57
C GLN A 55 18.09 13.06 7.71
N THR A 56 17.84 11.80 8.06
CA THR A 56 18.87 10.79 8.24
C THR A 56 18.48 9.50 7.54
N LYS A 57 19.47 8.61 7.35
CA LYS A 57 19.20 7.24 6.86
C LYS A 57 18.22 6.52 7.78
N ALA A 58 18.39 6.67 9.10
CA ALA A 58 17.53 6.02 10.06
C ALA A 58 16.07 6.46 9.87
N ASP A 59 15.85 7.77 9.68
CA ASP A 59 14.50 8.31 9.43
C ASP A 59 13.90 7.73 8.15
N PHE A 60 14.70 7.70 7.09
CA PHE A 60 14.27 7.16 5.80
C PHE A 60 13.81 5.70 5.96
N TYR A 61 14.67 4.85 6.53
CA TYR A 61 14.37 3.42 6.65
C TYR A 61 13.25 3.14 7.64
N ALA A 62 13.10 3.98 8.67
CA ALA A 62 11.98 3.86 9.61
C ALA A 62 10.65 4.06 8.88
N LYS A 63 10.55 5.06 8.02
CA LYS A 63 9.32 5.32 7.24
C LYS A 63 9.08 4.24 6.19
N ILE A 64 10.11 3.75 5.54
CA ILE A 64 9.99 2.64 4.58
C ILE A 64 9.47 1.38 5.29
N ALA A 65 9.96 1.10 6.51
CA ALA A 65 9.48 -0.04 7.29
C ALA A 65 7.98 0.07 7.61
N ILE A 66 7.52 1.29 7.95
CA ILE A 66 6.09 1.52 8.20
C ILE A 66 5.29 1.31 6.91
N ALA A 67 5.77 1.85 5.79
CA ALA A 67 5.11 1.67 4.49
C ALA A 67 4.98 0.19 4.14
N LEU A 68 6.02 -0.59 4.38
CA LEU A 68 6.00 -2.03 4.13
C LEU A 68 4.95 -2.74 4.99
N LYS A 69 4.90 -2.40 6.26
CA LYS A 69 3.89 -2.94 7.18
C LYS A 69 2.48 -2.61 6.72
N GLU A 70 2.24 -1.37 6.30
CA GLU A 70 0.94 -0.96 5.81
C GLU A 70 0.55 -1.67 4.50
N ALA A 71 1.54 -1.96 3.65
CA ALA A 71 1.28 -2.72 2.42
C ALA A 71 0.84 -4.16 2.73
N TYR A 72 1.46 -4.81 3.70
CA TYR A 72 1.02 -6.14 4.16
C TYR A 72 -0.39 -6.08 4.74
N GLU A 73 -0.71 -5.06 5.51
CA GLU A 73 -2.06 -4.91 6.07
C GLU A 73 -3.08 -4.66 4.97
N ALA A 74 -2.75 -3.83 3.97
CA ALA A 74 -3.63 -3.59 2.82
C ALA A 74 -3.93 -4.90 2.10
N TYR A 75 -2.93 -5.73 1.89
CA TYR A 75 -3.10 -7.03 1.26
C TYR A 75 -4.04 -7.92 2.08
N TYR A 76 -3.91 -7.91 3.40
CA TYR A 76 -4.81 -8.65 4.28
C TYR A 76 -6.27 -8.25 4.08
N TRP A 77 -6.56 -6.95 4.11
CA TRP A 77 -7.94 -6.47 3.93
C TRP A 77 -8.48 -6.76 2.55
N MET A 78 -7.65 -6.69 1.51
CA MET A 78 -8.03 -7.05 0.14
C MET A 78 -8.44 -8.52 0.06
N ARG A 79 -7.66 -9.40 0.68
CA ARG A 79 -7.97 -10.83 0.71
C ARG A 79 -9.29 -11.10 1.44
N LEU A 80 -9.51 -10.42 2.55
CA LEU A 80 -10.73 -10.61 3.33
C LEU A 80 -11.95 -10.09 2.56
N LEU A 81 -11.86 -8.93 1.94
CA LEU A 81 -12.93 -8.38 1.11
C LEU A 81 -13.24 -9.31 -0.07
N HIS A 82 -12.23 -9.90 -0.67
CA HIS A 82 -12.40 -10.84 -1.77
C HIS A 82 -13.06 -12.14 -1.29
N ALA A 83 -12.59 -12.70 -0.19
CA ALA A 83 -13.12 -13.94 0.36
C ALA A 83 -14.58 -13.80 0.81
N THR A 84 -15.00 -12.60 1.18
CA THR A 84 -16.38 -12.31 1.61
C THR A 84 -17.22 -11.70 0.49
N GLU A 85 -16.73 -11.74 -0.73
CA GLU A 85 -17.44 -11.39 -1.96
C GLU A 85 -17.77 -9.91 -2.14
N TYR A 86 -17.00 -9.01 -1.49
CA TYR A 86 -17.10 -7.57 -1.73
C TYR A 86 -16.20 -7.10 -2.87
N LEU A 87 -15.22 -7.93 -3.25
CA LEU A 87 -14.37 -7.71 -4.42
C LEU A 87 -14.55 -8.86 -5.38
N SER A 88 -14.72 -8.56 -6.66
CA SER A 88 -14.77 -9.59 -7.69
C SER A 88 -13.38 -10.20 -7.88
N ASP A 89 -13.31 -11.38 -8.48
CA ASP A 89 -12.03 -12.02 -8.81
C ASP A 89 -11.18 -11.11 -9.69
N LYS A 90 -11.78 -10.47 -10.68
CA LYS A 90 -11.08 -9.58 -11.60
C LYS A 90 -10.47 -8.38 -10.88
N GLU A 91 -11.25 -7.74 -10.01
CA GLU A 91 -10.77 -6.60 -9.22
C GLU A 91 -9.65 -7.01 -8.28
N PHE A 92 -9.85 -8.14 -7.60
CA PHE A 92 -8.85 -8.63 -6.66
C PHE A 92 -7.52 -8.93 -7.35
N ILE A 93 -7.55 -9.65 -8.47
CA ILE A 93 -6.34 -10.01 -9.21
C ILE A 93 -5.56 -8.75 -9.64
N SER A 94 -6.28 -7.75 -10.12
CA SER A 94 -5.67 -6.50 -10.56
C SER A 94 -5.01 -5.75 -9.40
N LEU A 95 -5.71 -5.62 -8.27
CA LEU A 95 -5.19 -4.95 -7.08
C LEU A 95 -4.05 -5.75 -6.43
N GLU A 96 -4.16 -7.08 -6.43
CA GLU A 96 -3.13 -7.96 -5.89
C GLU A 96 -1.81 -7.77 -6.64
N SER A 97 -1.87 -7.63 -7.96
CA SER A 97 -0.69 -7.36 -8.77
C SER A 97 -0.01 -6.07 -8.32
N ASP A 98 -0.79 -5.02 -8.09
CA ASP A 98 -0.26 -3.73 -7.65
C ASP A 98 0.38 -3.80 -6.27
N VAL A 99 -0.29 -4.41 -5.29
CA VAL A 99 0.24 -4.46 -3.93
C VAL A 99 1.47 -5.35 -3.84
N LYS A 100 1.51 -6.44 -4.60
CA LYS A 100 2.69 -7.32 -4.63
C LYS A 100 3.89 -6.60 -5.23
N GLU A 101 3.66 -5.75 -6.22
CA GLU A 101 4.72 -4.93 -6.79
C GLU A 101 5.24 -3.92 -5.77
N LEU A 102 4.35 -3.25 -5.03
CA LEU A 102 4.74 -2.34 -3.96
C LEU A 102 5.56 -3.07 -2.89
N LEU A 103 5.10 -4.25 -2.47
CA LEU A 103 5.81 -5.08 -1.49
C LEU A 103 7.21 -5.42 -1.99
N SER A 104 7.34 -5.85 -3.23
CA SER A 104 8.62 -6.21 -3.83
C SER A 104 9.61 -5.03 -3.82
N ILE A 105 9.14 -3.86 -4.22
CA ILE A 105 9.99 -2.67 -4.27
C ILE A 105 10.39 -2.23 -2.86
N LEU A 106 9.44 -2.21 -1.93
CA LEU A 106 9.71 -1.81 -0.54
C LEU A 106 10.68 -2.76 0.14
N ILE A 107 10.53 -4.07 -0.08
CA ILE A 107 11.46 -5.08 0.43
C ILE A 107 12.86 -4.82 -0.14
N SER A 108 12.95 -4.57 -1.44
CA SER A 108 14.20 -4.29 -2.11
C SER A 108 14.91 -3.05 -1.51
N ILE A 109 14.14 -1.98 -1.27
CA ILE A 109 14.67 -0.77 -0.64
C ILE A 109 15.15 -1.08 0.79
N SER A 110 14.33 -1.78 1.57
CA SER A 110 14.68 -2.16 2.95
C SER A 110 15.99 -2.93 3.02
N ASN A 111 16.24 -3.80 2.04
CA ASN A 111 17.44 -4.62 2.00
C ASN A 111 18.72 -3.81 1.75
N THR A 112 18.61 -2.58 1.27
CA THR A 112 19.78 -1.72 1.04
C THR A 112 20.33 -1.14 2.35
N LYS A 113 19.55 -1.18 3.43
CA LYS A 113 19.98 -0.63 4.74
C LYS A 113 21.30 -1.22 5.21
N ASN A 114 21.46 -2.54 5.05
CA ASN A 114 22.66 -3.23 5.53
C ASN A 114 23.82 -3.23 4.53
N LYS A 115 23.59 -2.73 3.32
CA LYS A 115 24.60 -2.72 2.25
C LYS A 115 25.35 -1.39 2.17
N THR A 116 24.90 -0.38 2.87
CA THR A 116 25.43 1.00 2.77
C THR A 116 26.23 1.37 4.00
N LYS A 117 27.12 0.52 4.40
CA LYS A 117 28.02 0.82 5.52
C LYS A 117 29.23 1.61 5.08
#